data_65616bef645435558724ac337f4d4cee
#
_entry.id   65616bef645435558724ac337f4d4cee
#
_cell.length_a   1.000
_cell.length_b   1.000
_cell.length_c   1.000
_cell.angle_alpha   90.00
_cell.angle_beta   90.00
_cell.angle_gamma   90.00
#
_symmetry.space_group_name_H-M   'P 1'
#
loop_
_entity.id
_entity.type
_entity.pdbx_description
1 polymer ?
#
loop_
_entity_poly.entity_id
_entity_poly.type
_entity_poly.pdbx_seq_one_letter_code
_entity_poly.pdbx_strand_id
1 'polypeptide(L)'
;MDYSALCKEILNMDSKIRFAGVCDETGDVKYGGQREGVPNLLTQEETKKSMMQALGRWGLRNSLAPKIGKGKYAMAEYEKIKRITFPLDQEHLLLVTTEVDADHTKIINNILNKAE
;
A
#
# COMPACT_ATOMS: atom_id res chain seq x y z
N MET A 1 -2.74 3.89 16.03
CA MET A 1 -3.32 2.82 15.18
C MET A 1 -2.39 1.60 15.18
N ASP A 2 -2.95 0.42 15.24
CA ASP A 2 -2.20 -0.84 15.15
C ASP A 2 -2.06 -1.23 13.68
N TYR A 3 -0.91 -0.92 13.09
CA TYR A 3 -0.66 -1.21 11.66
C TYR A 3 -0.56 -2.72 11.39
N SER A 4 -0.10 -3.52 12.36
CA SER A 4 -0.08 -4.98 12.20
C SER A 4 -1.49 -5.54 12.06
N ALA A 5 -2.41 -5.09 12.90
CA ALA A 5 -3.82 -5.47 12.81
C ALA A 5 -4.46 -4.99 11.51
N LEU A 6 -4.15 -3.77 11.09
CA LEU A 6 -4.64 -3.22 9.82
C LEU A 6 -4.24 -4.11 8.64
N CYS A 7 -2.97 -4.52 8.57
CA CYS A 7 -2.48 -5.38 7.48
C CYS A 7 -3.19 -6.74 7.48
N LYS A 8 -3.43 -7.34 8.64
CA LYS A 8 -4.16 -8.61 8.74
C LYS A 8 -5.60 -8.46 8.25
N GLU A 9 -6.28 -7.40 8.65
CA GLU A 9 -7.65 -7.13 8.20
C GLU A 9 -7.72 -6.94 6.68
N ILE A 10 -6.75 -6.23 6.11
CA ILE A 10 -6.70 -6.02 4.66
C ILE A 10 -6.51 -7.36 3.94
N LEU A 11 -5.57 -8.18 4.37
CA LEU A 11 -5.35 -9.50 3.75
C LEU A 11 -6.59 -10.39 3.84
N ASN A 12 -7.38 -10.25 4.91
CA ASN A 12 -8.59 -11.05 5.11
C ASN A 12 -9.81 -10.55 4.34
N MET A 13 -9.76 -9.33 3.78
CA MET A 13 -10.96 -8.79 3.11
C MET A 13 -11.16 -9.33 1.70
N ASP A 14 -10.10 -9.81 1.05
CA ASP A 14 -10.20 -10.34 -0.32
C ASP A 14 -9.03 -11.27 -0.58
N SER A 15 -9.33 -12.49 -1.07
CA SER A 15 -8.31 -13.50 -1.36
C SER A 15 -7.37 -13.09 -2.50
N LYS A 16 -7.74 -12.12 -3.33
CA LYS A 16 -6.92 -11.61 -4.43
C LYS A 16 -5.90 -10.56 -3.99
N ILE A 17 -5.91 -10.16 -2.74
CA ILE A 17 -4.85 -9.33 -2.18
C ILE A 17 -3.65 -10.22 -1.90
N ARG A 18 -2.50 -9.84 -2.46
CA ARG A 18 -1.25 -10.63 -2.38
C ARG A 18 -0.35 -10.18 -1.24
N PHE A 19 -0.37 -8.89 -0.94
CA PHE A 19 0.53 -8.25 0.02
C PHE A 19 -0.19 -7.08 0.68
N ALA A 20 0.00 -6.91 1.98
CA ALA A 20 -0.40 -5.71 2.70
C ALA A 20 0.67 -5.41 3.73
N GLY A 21 1.40 -4.32 3.54
CA GLY A 21 2.50 -3.97 4.43
C GLY A 21 2.63 -2.46 4.61
N VAL A 22 3.12 -2.08 5.76
CA VAL A 22 3.37 -0.68 6.11
C VAL A 22 4.87 -0.45 6.22
N CYS A 23 5.37 0.50 5.43
CA CYS A 23 6.77 0.92 5.53
C CYS A 23 6.88 2.21 6.34
N ASP A 24 8.07 2.42 6.90
CA ASP A 24 8.41 3.69 7.54
C ASP A 24 9.13 4.62 6.53
N GLU A 25 9.67 5.73 7.03
CA GLU A 25 10.33 6.75 6.21
C GLU A 25 11.61 6.26 5.54
N THR A 26 12.14 5.11 5.93
CA THR A 26 13.32 4.50 5.29
C THR A 26 12.95 3.61 4.11
N GLY A 27 11.66 3.32 3.92
CA GLY A 27 11.19 2.38 2.92
C GLY A 27 11.15 0.93 3.40
N ASP A 28 11.61 0.65 4.62
CA ASP A 28 11.56 -0.70 5.19
C ASP A 28 10.12 -1.05 5.59
N VAL A 29 9.69 -2.25 5.20
CA VAL A 29 8.39 -2.78 5.62
C VAL A 29 8.50 -3.24 7.07
N LYS A 30 7.81 -2.55 7.96
CA LYS A 30 7.85 -2.81 9.41
C LYS A 30 6.68 -3.64 9.90
N TYR A 31 5.56 -3.61 9.19
CA TYR A 31 4.33 -4.32 9.59
C TYR A 31 3.75 -5.02 8.36
N GLY A 32 3.12 -6.17 8.59
CA GLY A 32 2.47 -6.91 7.53
C GLY A 32 3.43 -7.64 6.63
N GLY A 33 3.02 -7.90 5.41
CA GLY A 33 3.84 -8.60 4.42
C GLY A 33 3.02 -9.37 3.40
N GLN A 34 3.68 -10.35 2.81
CA GLN A 34 3.13 -11.20 1.76
C GLN A 34 2.11 -12.18 2.33
N ARG A 35 1.04 -12.42 1.57
CA ARG A 35 0.08 -13.48 1.92
C ARG A 35 0.80 -14.82 1.94
N GLU A 36 0.51 -15.62 2.96
CA GLU A 36 1.06 -16.96 3.07
C GLU A 36 0.68 -17.82 1.86
N GLY A 37 1.62 -18.56 1.33
CA GLY A 37 1.42 -19.42 0.17
C GLY A 37 1.47 -18.70 -1.19
N VAL A 38 1.60 -17.39 -1.20
CA VAL A 38 1.71 -16.60 -2.44
C VAL A 38 3.18 -16.23 -2.66
N PRO A 39 3.77 -16.55 -3.82
CA PRO A 39 5.17 -16.25 -4.06
C PRO A 39 5.43 -14.75 -4.19
N ASN A 40 6.56 -14.30 -3.66
CA ASN A 40 7.05 -12.94 -3.86
C ASN A 40 7.52 -12.77 -5.30
N LEU A 41 7.05 -11.71 -5.96
CA LEU A 41 7.53 -11.34 -7.29
C LEU A 41 8.75 -10.41 -7.23
N LEU A 42 8.93 -9.72 -6.10
CA LEU A 42 10.05 -8.82 -5.87
C LEU A 42 10.89 -9.29 -4.69
N THR A 43 12.18 -9.00 -4.72
CA THR A 43 13.05 -9.18 -3.56
C THR A 43 12.74 -8.12 -2.51
N GLN A 44 13.22 -8.34 -1.27
CA GLN A 44 13.10 -7.32 -0.22
C GLN A 44 13.75 -6.01 -0.61
N GLU A 45 14.91 -6.08 -1.26
CA GLU A 45 15.63 -4.89 -1.72
C GLU A 45 14.86 -4.13 -2.78
N GLU A 46 14.27 -4.85 -3.75
CA GLU A 46 13.43 -4.24 -4.78
C GLU A 46 12.20 -3.57 -4.18
N THR A 47 11.57 -4.23 -3.21
CA THR A 47 10.42 -3.66 -2.49
C THR A 47 10.83 -2.38 -1.76
N LYS A 48 11.95 -2.41 -1.04
CA LYS A 48 12.47 -1.23 -0.33
C LYS A 48 12.71 -0.07 -1.28
N LYS A 49 13.40 -0.30 -2.38
CA LYS A 49 13.66 0.74 -3.40
C LYS A 49 12.36 1.32 -3.94
N SER A 50 11.38 0.47 -4.25
CA SER A 50 10.10 0.91 -4.75
C SER A 50 9.33 1.76 -3.74
N MET A 51 9.43 1.41 -2.45
CA MET A 51 8.78 2.18 -1.38
C MET A 51 9.47 3.53 -1.16
N MET A 52 10.80 3.59 -1.26
CA MET A 52 11.52 4.86 -1.20
C MET A 52 11.08 5.81 -2.32
N GLN A 53 10.92 5.29 -3.53
CA GLN A 53 10.41 6.09 -4.65
C GLN A 53 8.97 6.55 -4.41
N ALA A 54 8.12 5.67 -3.87
CA ALA A 54 6.73 6.02 -3.55
C ALA A 54 6.67 7.11 -2.49
N LEU A 55 7.51 7.04 -1.46
CA LEU A 55 7.59 8.08 -0.43
C LEU A 55 7.95 9.44 -1.05
N GLY A 56 8.91 9.46 -1.98
CA GLY A 56 9.27 10.68 -2.69
C GLY A 56 8.11 11.24 -3.51
N ARG A 57 7.40 10.39 -4.25
CA ARG A 57 6.23 10.81 -5.02
C ARG A 57 5.12 11.35 -4.13
N TRP A 58 4.89 10.73 -2.97
CA TRP A 58 3.89 11.20 -2.01
C TRP A 58 4.29 12.55 -1.40
N GLY A 59 5.58 12.79 -1.17
CA GLY A 59 6.06 14.12 -0.78
C GLY A 59 5.67 15.20 -1.77
N LEU A 60 5.84 14.93 -3.07
CA LEU A 60 5.43 15.86 -4.13
C LEU A 60 3.91 16.05 -4.16
N ARG A 61 3.13 14.97 -4.03
CA ARG A 61 1.66 15.06 -4.00
C ARG A 61 1.18 15.89 -2.82
N ASN A 62 1.81 15.73 -1.66
CA ASN A 62 1.45 16.48 -0.46
C ASN A 62 1.64 18.00 -0.62
N SER A 63 2.55 18.41 -1.48
CA SER A 63 2.73 19.84 -1.77
C SER A 63 1.53 20.47 -2.46
N LEU A 64 0.67 19.67 -3.08
CA LEU A 64 -0.54 20.13 -3.75
C LEU A 64 -1.77 20.16 -2.83
N ALA A 65 -1.66 19.59 -1.64
CA ALA A 65 -2.79 19.45 -0.71
C ALA A 65 -3.47 20.78 -0.36
N PRO A 66 -2.76 21.91 -0.19
CA PRO A 66 -3.41 23.19 0.09
C PRO A 66 -4.38 23.64 -1.00
N LYS A 67 -4.20 23.17 -2.23
CA LYS A 67 -5.05 23.59 -3.37
C LYS A 67 -6.12 22.58 -3.72
N ILE A 68 -5.79 21.27 -3.68
CA ILE A 68 -6.72 20.23 -4.15
C ILE A 68 -7.08 19.21 -3.08
N GLY A 69 -6.60 19.40 -1.85
CA GLY A 69 -6.87 18.47 -0.76
C GLY A 69 -5.82 17.36 -0.68
N LYS A 70 -5.89 16.59 0.39
CA LYS A 70 -4.94 15.51 0.63
C LYS A 70 -5.14 14.38 -0.37
N GLY A 71 -4.05 13.83 -0.90
CA GLY A 71 -4.08 12.60 -1.68
C GLY A 71 -4.48 11.43 -0.81
N LYS A 72 -5.34 10.55 -1.33
CA LYS A 72 -5.86 9.41 -0.57
C LYS A 72 -5.17 8.12 -0.93
N TYR A 73 -4.89 7.90 -2.21
CA TYR A 73 -4.20 6.71 -2.70
C TYR A 73 -3.67 6.94 -4.10
N ALA A 74 -2.75 6.07 -4.51
CA ALA A 74 -2.27 6.01 -5.88
C ALA A 74 -2.16 4.54 -6.29
N MET A 75 -2.54 4.22 -7.52
CA MET A 75 -2.51 2.86 -8.02
C MET A 75 -1.70 2.79 -9.30
N ALA A 76 -0.83 1.79 -9.40
CA ALA A 76 -0.10 1.47 -10.61
C ALA A 76 -0.48 0.06 -11.05
N GLU A 77 -0.87 -0.08 -12.32
CA GLU A 77 -1.17 -1.37 -12.91
C GLU A 77 0.04 -1.89 -13.68
N TYR A 78 0.43 -3.13 -13.35
CA TYR A 78 1.42 -3.89 -14.10
C TYR A 78 0.71 -5.07 -14.77
N GLU A 79 1.38 -5.75 -15.67
CA GLU A 79 0.76 -6.89 -16.36
C GLU A 79 0.33 -8.01 -15.39
N LYS A 80 1.11 -8.23 -14.33
CA LYS A 80 0.88 -9.35 -13.41
C LYS A 80 0.16 -8.98 -12.13
N ILE A 81 0.31 -7.73 -11.66
CA ILE A 81 -0.27 -7.26 -10.41
C ILE A 81 -0.66 -5.80 -10.50
N LYS A 82 -1.50 -5.34 -9.57
CA LYS A 82 -1.69 -3.93 -9.29
C LYS A 82 -1.10 -3.59 -7.94
N ARG A 83 -0.51 -2.41 -7.83
CA ARG A 83 0.11 -1.90 -6.60
C ARG A 83 -0.59 -0.60 -6.20
N ILE A 84 -1.04 -0.54 -4.96
CA ILE A 84 -1.76 0.62 -4.43
C ILE A 84 -1.02 1.10 -3.19
N THR A 85 -0.75 2.41 -3.13
CA THR A 85 -0.15 3.02 -1.96
C THR A 85 -1.12 3.99 -1.32
N PHE A 86 -1.13 4.00 0.02
CA PHE A 86 -2.00 4.85 0.84
C PHE A 86 -1.14 5.53 1.89
N PRO A 87 -1.07 6.86 1.93
CA PRO A 87 -0.40 7.53 3.04
C PRO A 87 -1.22 7.34 4.32
N LEU A 88 -0.56 6.94 5.40
CA LEU A 88 -1.23 6.72 6.69
C LEU A 88 -0.99 7.89 7.64
N ASP A 89 0.26 8.28 7.77
CA ASP A 89 0.68 9.45 8.52
C ASP A 89 1.91 10.04 7.83
N GLN A 90 2.60 10.98 8.46
CA GLN A 90 3.75 11.66 7.84
C GLN A 90 4.96 10.73 7.63
N GLU A 91 5.01 9.60 8.32
CA GLU A 91 6.17 8.70 8.34
C GLU A 91 5.86 7.31 7.81
N HIS A 92 4.59 6.97 7.54
CA HIS A 92 4.20 5.62 7.17
C HIS A 92 3.37 5.59 5.90
N LEU A 93 3.64 4.58 5.08
CA LEU A 93 2.95 4.36 3.81
C LEU A 93 2.50 2.90 3.74
N LEU A 94 1.24 2.68 3.43
CA LEU A 94 0.69 1.34 3.22
C LEU A 94 0.85 0.96 1.76
N LEU A 95 1.40 -0.23 1.51
CA LEU A 95 1.43 -0.86 0.19
C LEU A 95 0.50 -2.05 0.18
N VAL A 96 -0.39 -2.10 -0.78
CA VAL A 96 -1.25 -3.25 -1.05
C VAL A 96 -1.01 -3.68 -2.48
N THR A 97 -0.74 -4.97 -2.69
CA THR A 97 -0.67 -5.54 -4.03
C THR A 97 -1.77 -6.57 -4.23
N THR A 98 -2.27 -6.66 -5.44
CA THR A 98 -3.40 -7.53 -5.76
C THR A 98 -3.17 -8.26 -7.08
N GLU A 99 -3.97 -9.32 -7.29
CA GLU A 99 -4.16 -9.83 -8.65
C GLU A 99 -4.81 -8.73 -9.51
N VAL A 100 -4.57 -8.78 -10.82
CA VAL A 100 -5.06 -7.75 -11.74
C VAL A 100 -6.60 -7.70 -11.78
N ASP A 101 -7.25 -8.84 -11.60
CA ASP A 101 -8.71 -8.97 -11.68
C ASP A 101 -9.46 -8.81 -10.35
N ALA A 102 -8.78 -8.32 -9.31
CA ALA A 102 -9.44 -8.02 -8.03
C ALA A 102 -10.45 -6.88 -8.17
N ASP A 103 -11.40 -6.82 -7.23
CA ASP A 103 -12.36 -5.70 -7.15
C ASP A 103 -11.70 -4.51 -6.45
N HIS A 104 -11.00 -3.69 -7.22
CA HIS A 104 -10.19 -2.60 -6.68
C HIS A 104 -11.03 -1.50 -6.06
N THR A 105 -12.19 -1.18 -6.63
CA THR A 105 -13.08 -0.17 -6.05
C THR A 105 -13.49 -0.56 -4.64
N LYS A 106 -13.91 -1.80 -4.45
CA LYS A 106 -14.32 -2.30 -3.14
C LYS A 106 -13.16 -2.33 -2.16
N ILE A 107 -12.00 -2.84 -2.60
CA ILE A 107 -10.80 -2.93 -1.75
C ILE A 107 -10.37 -1.54 -1.30
N ILE A 108 -10.26 -0.58 -2.23
CA ILE A 108 -9.83 0.78 -1.92
C ILE A 108 -10.80 1.44 -0.94
N ASN A 109 -12.10 1.35 -1.18
CA ASN A 109 -13.09 1.96 -0.29
C ASN A 109 -13.03 1.36 1.11
N ASN A 110 -12.88 0.04 1.22
CA ASN A 110 -12.76 -0.62 2.52
C ASN A 110 -11.49 -0.19 3.27
N ILE A 111 -10.37 -0.06 2.56
CA ILE A 111 -9.12 0.38 3.17
C ILE A 111 -9.23 1.83 3.65
N LEU A 112 -9.78 2.71 2.84
CA LEU A 112 -9.95 4.12 3.22
C LEU A 112 -10.82 4.26 4.46
N ASN A 113 -11.87 3.45 4.60
CA ASN A 113 -12.71 3.47 5.80
C ASN A 113 -11.98 2.97 7.04
N LYS A 114 -11.11 1.97 6.90
CA LYS A 114 -10.35 1.43 8.04
C LYS A 114 -9.20 2.35 8.47
N ALA A 115 -8.60 3.06 7.54
CA ALA A 115 -7.43 3.89 7.79
C ALA A 115 -7.75 5.29 8.31
N GLU A 116 -9.01 5.65 8.32
CA GLU A 116 -9.47 6.96 8.85
C GLU A 116 -9.46 7.03 10.38
#